data_2aae2fd66aaa56d194a11f75cd95981c
#
_entry.id   2aae2fd66aaa56d194a11f75cd95981c
#
_cell.length_a   1.000
_cell.length_b   1.000
_cell.length_c   1.000
_cell.angle_alpha   90.00
_cell.angle_beta   90.00
_cell.angle_gamma   90.00
#
_symmetry.space_group_name_H-M   'P 1'
#
loop_
_entity.id
_entity.type
_entity.pdbx_description
1 polymer ?
#
loop_
_entity_poly.entity_id
_entity_poly.type
_entity_poly.pdbx_seq_one_letter_code
_entity_poly.pdbx_strand_id
1 'polypeptide(L)'
;MTGWELLMDNLSYLKEIEGKRLYDHFEDKMKNSVKRVWVPGPVIIGAGPSGLAAATCLKARGVPSLILERANCIASLWQLKTYDRLRLHLPKQFCELPLLPFPSEFPTYPTKQQFVAYMEGYALHFNLSLVFNTTVASAEFDKGCGFWKLKTIGAEETEYVCRWVVVATGENAEEVVPRIEGMGEFSGPIVHTSKYKTGEEFCGKRVLVVGCGNSGMEVCLDLYNYDAQPSLVVRDSVHVLPQEMLGRSTFGLSMWLLKWLPMWLVDRFLLLMSRLMLGDTAQLGLTRPNLGPLQLKKESGKTPVLDIGTLEKIRSGHIKIFSGIKRLKRRTVEFLDGRVENFDAIILATGYKSNVPTWLKETSFFSEKDGFPRKPFPDGWKGENGLYAVGFTKRGLLGASMDAKRIAEDIGHQWNAMPNNLRPSIMHHCHNHCHSHEFRK
;
A
#
# COMPACT_ATOMS: atom_id res chain seq x y z
N MET A 1 38.33 18.62 26.53
CA MET A 1 37.83 19.68 25.61
C MET A 1 37.38 18.98 24.35
N THR A 2 36.12 18.97 24.09
CA THR A 2 35.53 18.35 22.91
C THR A 2 35.69 19.31 21.73
N GLY A 3 35.78 18.79 20.50
CA GLY A 3 35.95 19.62 19.31
C GLY A 3 34.90 20.73 19.11
N TRP A 4 33.81 20.67 19.88
CA TRP A 4 32.75 21.69 19.92
C TRP A 4 33.13 22.92 20.76
N GLU A 5 33.84 22.74 21.86
CA GLU A 5 34.28 23.86 22.71
C GLU A 5 35.31 24.72 21.96
N LEU A 6 36.22 24.06 21.24
CA LEU A 6 37.21 24.77 20.37
C LEU A 6 36.54 25.51 19.20
N LEU A 7 35.42 25.03 18.68
CA LEU A 7 34.69 25.66 17.58
C LEU A 7 33.90 26.89 18.09
N MET A 8 33.34 26.81 19.31
CA MET A 8 32.59 27.91 19.92
C MET A 8 33.52 29.03 20.38
N ASP A 9 34.73 28.74 20.87
CA ASP A 9 35.73 29.75 21.21
C ASP A 9 36.23 30.47 19.96
N ASN A 10 36.45 29.77 18.85
CA ASN A 10 36.80 30.38 17.57
C ASN A 10 35.66 31.24 16.99
N LEU A 11 34.41 30.85 17.18
CA LEU A 11 33.22 31.61 16.74
C LEU A 11 33.06 32.90 17.57
N SER A 12 33.36 32.88 18.88
CA SER A 12 33.31 34.08 19.71
C SER A 12 34.45 35.06 19.31
N TYR A 13 35.60 34.54 18.96
CA TYR A 13 36.75 35.35 18.47
C TYR A 13 36.45 35.98 17.10
N LEU A 14 35.78 35.28 16.18
CA LEU A 14 35.37 35.82 14.88
C LEU A 14 34.28 36.90 15.02
N LYS A 15 33.43 36.81 16.05
CA LYS A 15 32.44 37.85 16.39
C LYS A 15 33.09 39.19 16.76
N GLU A 16 34.21 39.12 17.48
CA GLU A 16 34.95 40.33 17.92
C GLU A 16 35.70 40.99 16.76
N ILE A 17 36.17 40.22 15.77
CA ILE A 17 37.08 40.76 14.73
C ILE A 17 36.36 41.31 13.49
N GLU A 18 35.26 40.70 13.03
CA GLU A 18 34.62 41.06 11.75
C GLU A 18 33.15 41.47 11.80
N GLY A 19 32.57 41.56 12.97
CA GLY A 19 31.21 42.06 13.15
C GLY A 19 30.12 41.11 12.67
N LYS A 20 28.89 41.51 12.95
CA LYS A 20 27.64 40.77 12.81
C LYS A 20 27.40 40.03 11.45
N ARG A 21 27.94 40.55 10.34
CA ARG A 21 27.71 40.02 8.98
C ARG A 21 28.37 38.65 8.70
N LEU A 22 29.53 38.38 9.20
CA LEU A 22 30.22 37.11 8.99
C LEU A 22 29.59 35.99 9.87
N TYR A 23 29.20 36.36 11.07
CA TYR A 23 28.54 35.48 11.99
C TYR A 23 27.14 35.03 11.46
N ASP A 24 26.35 35.99 10.97
CA ASP A 24 25.05 35.73 10.38
C ASP A 24 25.19 34.82 9.13
N HIS A 25 26.21 35.02 8.33
CA HIS A 25 26.46 34.16 7.17
C HIS A 25 26.94 32.74 7.54
N PHE A 26 27.65 32.59 8.66
CA PHE A 26 28.06 31.28 9.18
C PHE A 26 26.91 30.58 9.90
N GLU A 27 26.05 31.27 10.65
CA GLU A 27 24.83 30.73 11.23
C GLU A 27 23.85 30.29 10.14
N ASP A 28 23.67 31.03 9.07
CA ASP A 28 22.86 30.65 7.93
C ASP A 28 23.42 29.43 7.19
N LYS A 29 24.72 29.29 7.04
CA LYS A 29 25.36 28.08 6.51
C LYS A 29 25.23 26.88 7.44
N MET A 30 25.27 27.07 8.75
CA MET A 30 25.05 25.98 9.72
C MET A 30 23.61 25.60 9.83
N LYS A 31 22.67 26.55 9.75
CA LYS A 31 21.21 26.28 9.69
C LYS A 31 20.78 25.55 8.43
N ASN A 32 21.52 25.73 7.34
CA ASN A 32 21.28 25.05 6.04
C ASN A 32 22.05 23.74 5.88
N SER A 33 22.75 23.23 6.90
CA SER A 33 23.39 21.93 6.81
C SER A 33 22.35 20.82 6.98
N VAL A 34 22.01 20.14 5.88
CA VAL A 34 21.15 18.95 5.90
C VAL A 34 21.72 17.93 6.89
N LYS A 35 20.92 17.58 7.89
CA LYS A 35 21.28 16.57 8.90
C LYS A 35 21.56 15.23 8.20
N ARG A 36 22.71 14.65 8.44
CA ARG A 36 23.08 13.33 7.91
C ARG A 36 23.00 12.27 8.99
N VAL A 37 22.30 11.17 8.67
CA VAL A 37 22.14 10.03 9.56
C VAL A 37 22.65 8.77 8.86
N TRP A 38 23.68 8.16 9.40
CA TRP A 38 24.16 6.86 8.97
C TRP A 38 23.29 5.74 9.58
N VAL A 39 22.77 4.85 8.72
CA VAL A 39 22.01 3.67 9.14
C VAL A 39 22.82 2.43 8.83
N PRO A 40 23.27 1.69 9.86
CA PRO A 40 24.16 0.54 9.67
C PRO A 40 23.51 -0.62 8.92
N GLY A 41 22.22 -0.84 9.12
CA GLY A 41 21.43 -1.83 8.42
C GLY A 41 20.59 -1.25 7.27
N PRO A 42 19.64 -2.00 6.73
CA PRO A 42 18.77 -1.49 5.68
C PRO A 42 17.82 -0.39 6.15
N VAL A 43 17.59 0.59 5.28
CA VAL A 43 16.47 1.52 5.38
C VAL A 43 15.28 0.94 4.62
N ILE A 44 14.16 0.80 5.30
CA ILE A 44 12.90 0.29 4.76
C ILE A 44 11.96 1.47 4.55
N ILE A 45 11.43 1.64 3.35
CA ILE A 45 10.57 2.78 3.01
C ILE A 45 9.11 2.33 3.03
N GLY A 46 8.38 2.71 4.07
CA GLY A 46 6.97 2.40 4.32
C GLY A 46 6.74 1.44 5.48
N ALA A 47 5.86 1.83 6.42
CA ALA A 47 5.42 1.05 7.58
C ALA A 47 4.10 0.29 7.34
N GLY A 48 3.85 -0.12 6.10
CA GLY A 48 2.76 -1.04 5.75
C GLY A 48 3.10 -2.49 6.10
N PRO A 49 2.20 -3.45 5.85
CA PRO A 49 2.42 -4.87 6.14
C PRO A 49 3.73 -5.41 5.57
N SER A 50 4.10 -4.98 4.35
CA SER A 50 5.33 -5.41 3.68
C SER A 50 6.59 -4.94 4.39
N GLY A 51 6.62 -3.67 4.82
CA GLY A 51 7.76 -3.10 5.55
C GLY A 51 7.92 -3.71 6.94
N LEU A 52 6.81 -3.90 7.65
CA LEU A 52 6.82 -4.57 8.95
C LEU A 52 7.33 -6.02 8.83
N ALA A 53 6.85 -6.77 7.83
CA ALA A 53 7.31 -8.13 7.56
C ALA A 53 8.81 -8.18 7.27
N ALA A 54 9.32 -7.26 6.42
CA ALA A 54 10.74 -7.20 6.10
C ALA A 54 11.60 -6.88 7.33
N ALA A 55 11.21 -5.88 8.12
CA ALA A 55 11.92 -5.49 9.34
C ALA A 55 11.98 -6.62 10.37
N THR A 56 10.87 -7.34 10.56
CA THR A 56 10.81 -8.47 11.50
C THR A 56 11.67 -9.63 11.03
N CYS A 57 11.62 -9.99 9.73
CA CYS A 57 12.47 -11.05 9.21
C CYS A 57 13.96 -10.70 9.30
N LEU A 58 14.33 -9.44 9.09
CA LEU A 58 15.71 -8.94 9.27
C LEU A 58 16.13 -9.02 10.74
N LYS A 59 15.28 -8.55 11.65
CA LYS A 59 15.54 -8.62 13.11
C LYS A 59 15.75 -10.04 13.59
N ALA A 60 14.95 -10.99 13.11
CA ALA A 60 15.11 -12.41 13.43
C ALA A 60 16.46 -13.00 12.99
N ARG A 61 17.16 -12.32 12.06
CA ARG A 61 18.52 -12.67 11.59
C ARG A 61 19.62 -11.80 12.21
N GLY A 62 19.29 -11.00 13.22
CA GLY A 62 20.24 -10.11 13.91
C GLY A 62 20.65 -8.89 13.07
N VAL A 63 19.89 -8.55 12.02
CA VAL A 63 20.15 -7.38 11.18
C VAL A 63 19.26 -6.23 11.68
N PRO A 64 19.85 -5.13 12.21
CA PRO A 64 19.10 -3.94 12.58
C PRO A 64 18.54 -3.27 11.31
N SER A 65 17.36 -2.68 11.38
CA SER A 65 16.77 -1.95 10.27
C SER A 65 16.01 -0.72 10.77
N LEU A 66 15.87 0.28 9.91
CA LEU A 66 15.12 1.50 10.18
C LEU A 66 13.98 1.61 9.18
N ILE A 67 12.75 1.78 9.67
CA ILE A 67 11.58 2.02 8.83
C ILE A 67 11.27 3.52 8.79
N LEU A 68 11.16 4.09 7.60
CA LEU A 68 10.70 5.46 7.38
C LEU A 68 9.26 5.44 6.88
N GLU A 69 8.36 6.14 7.56
CA GLU A 69 6.94 6.23 7.20
C GLU A 69 6.51 7.69 7.06
N ARG A 70 5.87 8.01 5.94
CA ARG A 70 5.39 9.38 5.64
C ARG A 70 4.24 9.83 6.53
N ALA A 71 3.39 8.91 6.97
CA ALA A 71 2.29 9.21 7.87
C ALA A 71 2.73 9.15 9.35
N ASN A 72 1.82 9.51 10.24
CA ASN A 72 2.02 9.47 11.68
C ASN A 72 1.63 8.11 12.31
N CYS A 73 1.36 7.10 11.50
CA CYS A 73 0.86 5.80 11.98
C CYS A 73 1.34 4.65 11.09
N ILE A 74 1.37 3.46 11.67
CA ILE A 74 1.59 2.17 10.99
C ILE A 74 0.39 1.87 10.09
N ALA A 75 0.64 1.17 8.99
CA ALA A 75 -0.41 0.74 8.07
C ALA A 75 -1.32 1.88 7.59
N SER A 76 -0.74 3.04 7.34
CA SER A 76 -1.41 4.30 7.06
C SER A 76 -2.45 4.20 5.93
N LEU A 77 -2.22 3.36 4.91
CA LEU A 77 -3.22 3.08 3.88
C LEU A 77 -4.50 2.53 4.48
N TRP A 78 -4.39 1.55 5.38
CA TRP A 78 -5.53 0.89 6.03
C TRP A 78 -6.25 1.81 6.99
N GLN A 79 -5.51 2.60 7.77
CA GLN A 79 -6.10 3.53 8.74
C GLN A 79 -6.76 4.72 8.06
N LEU A 80 -6.07 5.35 7.12
CA LEU A 80 -6.45 6.67 6.60
C LEU A 80 -7.18 6.63 5.26
N LYS A 81 -6.93 5.62 4.40
CA LYS A 81 -7.37 5.60 2.99
C LYS A 81 -8.32 4.45 2.65
N THR A 82 -8.96 3.85 3.65
CA THR A 82 -9.97 2.82 3.44
C THR A 82 -11.29 3.17 4.12
N TYR A 83 -12.38 2.57 3.65
CA TYR A 83 -13.72 2.72 4.22
C TYR A 83 -13.91 1.84 5.46
N ASP A 84 -14.89 2.19 6.30
CA ASP A 84 -14.98 1.65 7.67
C ASP A 84 -15.45 0.19 7.73
N ARG A 85 -16.34 -0.23 6.81
CA ARG A 85 -16.80 -1.61 6.75
C ARG A 85 -15.81 -2.61 6.15
N LEU A 86 -14.65 -2.15 5.66
CA LEU A 86 -13.67 -3.00 5.00
C LEU A 86 -13.27 -4.18 5.90
N ARG A 87 -13.24 -5.36 5.29
CA ARG A 87 -12.70 -6.59 5.86
C ARG A 87 -11.61 -7.16 4.97
N LEU A 88 -10.78 -8.02 5.51
CA LEU A 88 -9.89 -8.80 4.65
C LEU A 88 -10.75 -9.64 3.68
N HIS A 89 -10.44 -9.58 2.39
CA HIS A 89 -11.15 -10.35 1.37
C HIS A 89 -10.76 -11.84 1.39
N LEU A 90 -9.56 -12.13 1.88
CA LEU A 90 -9.02 -13.47 2.03
C LEU A 90 -9.06 -13.90 3.50
N PRO A 91 -9.19 -15.21 3.78
CA PRO A 91 -9.10 -15.73 5.14
C PRO A 91 -7.80 -15.35 5.81
N LYS A 92 -7.85 -15.10 7.12
CA LYS A 92 -6.72 -14.60 7.93
C LYS A 92 -5.43 -15.39 7.74
N GLN A 93 -5.49 -16.72 7.63
CA GLN A 93 -4.32 -17.57 7.44
C GLN A 93 -3.52 -17.30 6.15
N PHE A 94 -4.11 -16.62 5.15
CA PHE A 94 -3.42 -16.17 3.94
C PHE A 94 -2.94 -14.73 4.01
N CYS A 95 -3.21 -14.06 5.13
CA CYS A 95 -2.90 -12.66 5.36
C CYS A 95 -1.93 -12.45 6.53
N GLU A 96 -1.47 -13.51 7.17
CA GLU A 96 -0.52 -13.46 8.28
C GLU A 96 0.84 -12.92 7.86
N LEU A 97 1.39 -12.06 8.72
CA LEU A 97 2.77 -11.64 8.60
C LEU A 97 3.70 -12.73 9.16
N PRO A 98 4.97 -12.79 8.74
CA PRO A 98 5.92 -13.78 9.23
C PRO A 98 6.09 -13.75 10.75
N LEU A 99 6.27 -14.92 11.37
CA LEU A 99 6.66 -15.12 12.77
C LEU A 99 5.60 -14.80 13.83
N LEU A 100 4.46 -14.22 13.47
CA LEU A 100 3.36 -13.98 14.41
C LEU A 100 2.01 -14.19 13.69
N PRO A 101 1.22 -15.22 14.04
CA PRO A 101 -0.10 -15.44 13.46
C PRO A 101 -1.11 -14.41 13.98
N PHE A 102 -2.28 -14.35 13.34
CA PHE A 102 -3.42 -13.62 13.90
C PHE A 102 -3.88 -14.26 15.22
N PRO A 103 -4.44 -13.46 16.13
CA PRO A 103 -5.16 -13.99 17.31
C PRO A 103 -6.20 -15.04 16.91
N SER A 104 -6.29 -16.13 17.69
CA SER A 104 -7.21 -17.24 17.38
C SER A 104 -8.67 -16.81 17.35
N GLU A 105 -9.04 -15.86 18.22
CA GLU A 105 -10.37 -15.30 18.36
C GLU A 105 -10.83 -14.42 17.20
N PHE A 106 -9.92 -14.01 16.32
CA PHE A 106 -10.30 -13.22 15.14
C PHE A 106 -11.11 -14.06 14.15
N PRO A 107 -12.13 -13.47 13.52
CA PRO A 107 -12.94 -14.18 12.52
C PRO A 107 -12.10 -14.59 11.30
N THR A 108 -12.65 -15.45 10.45
CA THR A 108 -12.02 -15.87 9.18
C THR A 108 -11.62 -14.68 8.32
N TYR A 109 -12.46 -13.65 8.29
CA TYR A 109 -12.25 -12.39 7.56
C TYR A 109 -12.22 -11.22 8.57
N PRO A 110 -11.04 -10.90 9.14
CA PRO A 110 -10.91 -9.81 10.11
C PRO A 110 -11.40 -8.47 9.55
N THR A 111 -11.96 -7.65 10.44
CA THR A 111 -12.31 -6.27 10.10
C THR A 111 -11.06 -5.43 9.90
N LYS A 112 -11.23 -4.24 9.29
CA LYS A 112 -10.20 -3.20 9.18
C LYS A 112 -9.54 -2.93 10.54
N GLN A 113 -10.36 -2.71 11.58
CA GLN A 113 -9.89 -2.40 12.93
C GLN A 113 -9.06 -3.55 13.52
N GLN A 114 -9.53 -4.80 13.38
CA GLN A 114 -8.79 -5.98 13.84
C GLN A 114 -7.47 -6.15 13.09
N PHE A 115 -7.46 -5.89 11.77
CA PHE A 115 -6.22 -5.97 10.99
C PHE A 115 -5.22 -4.87 11.36
N VAL A 116 -5.68 -3.64 11.59
CA VAL A 116 -4.83 -2.54 12.07
C VAL A 116 -4.26 -2.87 13.44
N ALA A 117 -5.10 -3.30 14.39
CA ALA A 117 -4.65 -3.69 15.73
C ALA A 117 -3.62 -4.83 15.70
N TYR A 118 -3.80 -5.81 14.80
CA TYR A 118 -2.80 -6.86 14.58
C TYR A 118 -1.46 -6.30 14.12
N MET A 119 -1.44 -5.36 13.17
CA MET A 119 -0.20 -4.76 12.68
C MET A 119 0.50 -3.88 13.72
N GLU A 120 -0.26 -3.14 14.51
CA GLU A 120 0.27 -2.33 15.63
C GLU A 120 0.86 -3.24 16.70
N GLY A 121 0.13 -4.28 17.11
CA GLY A 121 0.62 -5.31 18.03
C GLY A 121 1.85 -6.05 17.48
N TYR A 122 1.89 -6.31 16.18
CA TYR A 122 3.03 -6.93 15.51
C TYR A 122 4.29 -6.06 15.60
N ALA A 123 4.18 -4.78 15.28
CA ALA A 123 5.33 -3.87 15.37
C ALA A 123 5.83 -3.69 16.81
N LEU A 124 4.91 -3.64 17.78
CA LEU A 124 5.24 -3.55 19.20
C LEU A 124 5.91 -4.84 19.69
N HIS A 125 5.34 -6.01 19.38
CA HIS A 125 5.86 -7.33 19.77
C HIS A 125 7.32 -7.51 19.34
N PHE A 126 7.64 -7.09 18.12
CA PHE A 126 8.99 -7.19 17.60
C PHE A 126 9.84 -5.94 17.90
N ASN A 127 9.33 -4.95 18.62
CA ASN A 127 10.04 -3.69 18.93
C ASN A 127 10.79 -3.16 17.70
N LEU A 128 10.03 -2.81 16.66
CA LEU A 128 10.58 -2.34 15.39
C LEU A 128 10.96 -0.86 15.49
N SER A 129 12.07 -0.47 14.85
CA SER A 129 12.52 0.93 14.79
C SER A 129 11.80 1.68 13.67
N LEU A 130 10.95 2.65 14.04
CA LEU A 130 10.15 3.44 13.10
C LEU A 130 10.39 4.93 13.28
N VAL A 131 10.43 5.65 12.16
CA VAL A 131 10.42 7.12 12.12
C VAL A 131 9.22 7.54 11.29
N PHE A 132 8.24 8.15 11.97
CA PHE A 132 7.02 8.65 11.37
C PHE A 132 7.17 10.07 10.83
N ASN A 133 6.15 10.55 10.09
CA ASN A 133 6.11 11.89 9.48
C ASN A 133 7.35 12.18 8.64
N THR A 134 7.92 11.15 8.00
CA THR A 134 9.15 11.23 7.25
C THR A 134 8.94 10.72 5.83
N THR A 135 8.80 11.63 4.89
CA THR A 135 8.60 11.33 3.48
C THR A 135 9.93 11.25 2.76
N VAL A 136 10.25 10.11 2.15
CA VAL A 136 11.40 10.00 1.25
C VAL A 136 11.08 10.74 -0.04
N ALA A 137 11.76 11.87 -0.26
CA ALA A 137 11.58 12.72 -1.45
C ALA A 137 12.46 12.26 -2.61
N SER A 138 13.63 11.71 -2.32
CA SER A 138 14.49 11.06 -3.32
C SER A 138 15.38 10.00 -2.69
N ALA A 139 15.63 8.93 -3.43
CA ALA A 139 16.64 7.92 -3.12
C ALA A 139 17.53 7.67 -4.33
N GLU A 140 18.83 7.76 -4.13
CA GLU A 140 19.83 7.64 -5.19
C GLU A 140 21.04 6.85 -4.69
N PHE A 141 21.59 5.98 -5.54
CA PHE A 141 22.83 5.28 -5.25
C PHE A 141 24.03 6.11 -5.70
N ASP A 142 24.87 6.50 -4.75
CA ASP A 142 26.10 7.21 -5.04
C ASP A 142 27.22 6.22 -5.39
N LYS A 143 27.55 6.13 -6.67
CA LYS A 143 28.59 5.23 -7.19
C LYS A 143 30.00 5.57 -6.65
N GLY A 144 30.23 6.81 -6.22
CA GLY A 144 31.55 7.26 -5.71
C GLY A 144 31.81 6.69 -4.32
N CYS A 145 30.83 6.65 -3.45
CA CYS A 145 30.97 6.11 -2.09
C CYS A 145 30.40 4.69 -1.92
N GLY A 146 29.58 4.18 -2.85
CA GLY A 146 28.99 2.84 -2.79
C GLY A 146 27.82 2.72 -1.82
N PHE A 147 27.12 3.82 -1.51
CA PHE A 147 26.01 3.87 -0.58
C PHE A 147 24.78 4.57 -1.18
N TRP A 148 23.62 4.23 -0.65
CA TRP A 148 22.36 4.93 -0.91
C TRP A 148 22.28 6.21 -0.10
N LYS A 149 21.81 7.29 -0.73
CA LYS A 149 21.47 8.57 -0.13
C LYS A 149 19.95 8.78 -0.26
N LEU A 150 19.26 8.88 0.86
CA LEU A 150 17.82 9.11 0.92
C LEU A 150 17.56 10.49 1.51
N LYS A 151 17.10 11.42 0.70
CA LYS A 151 16.66 12.73 1.16
C LYS A 151 15.22 12.67 1.62
N THR A 152 14.95 13.16 2.81
CA THR A 152 13.60 13.12 3.41
C THR A 152 13.09 14.51 3.71
N ILE A 153 11.75 14.62 3.67
CA ILE A 153 10.98 15.79 4.10
C ILE A 153 10.19 15.37 5.32
N GLY A 154 10.30 16.13 6.40
CA GLY A 154 9.62 15.90 7.68
C GLY A 154 9.72 17.14 8.56
N ALA A 155 9.81 16.94 9.88
CA ALA A 155 10.06 18.04 10.82
C ALA A 155 11.40 18.75 10.54
N GLU A 156 12.40 17.98 10.10
CA GLU A 156 13.70 18.45 9.64
C GLU A 156 14.08 17.74 8.35
N GLU A 157 14.71 18.45 7.42
CA GLU A 157 15.31 17.82 6.24
C GLU A 157 16.49 16.96 6.67
N THR A 158 16.40 15.67 6.40
CA THR A 158 17.41 14.69 6.81
C THR A 158 17.84 13.85 5.60
N GLU A 159 19.16 13.62 5.46
CA GLU A 159 19.74 12.70 4.50
C GLU A 159 20.15 11.41 5.24
N TYR A 160 19.43 10.30 4.97
CA TYR A 160 19.83 8.99 5.47
C TYR A 160 20.81 8.34 4.49
N VAL A 161 21.91 7.78 5.03
CA VAL A 161 22.92 7.08 4.24
C VAL A 161 22.96 5.63 4.70
N CYS A 162 22.81 4.69 3.77
CA CYS A 162 22.77 3.26 4.09
C CYS A 162 23.32 2.40 2.95
N ARG A 163 23.63 1.14 3.25
CA ARG A 163 24.08 0.18 2.25
C ARG A 163 22.94 -0.47 1.49
N TRP A 164 21.80 -0.68 2.14
CA TRP A 164 20.64 -1.38 1.58
C TRP A 164 19.37 -0.56 1.71
N VAL A 165 18.57 -0.58 0.65
CA VAL A 165 17.26 0.05 0.61
C VAL A 165 16.22 -1.01 0.31
N VAL A 166 15.17 -1.07 1.13
CA VAL A 166 14.01 -1.94 0.92
C VAL A 166 12.79 -1.08 0.61
N VAL A 167 12.34 -1.13 -0.64
CA VAL A 167 11.15 -0.42 -1.09
C VAL A 167 9.92 -1.20 -0.64
N ALA A 168 9.15 -0.63 0.30
CA ALA A 168 7.94 -1.21 0.90
C ALA A 168 6.72 -0.28 0.80
N THR A 169 6.75 0.67 -0.15
CA THR A 169 5.69 1.69 -0.33
C THR A 169 4.38 1.14 -0.86
N GLY A 170 4.39 -0.09 -1.38
CA GLY A 170 3.21 -0.82 -1.83
C GLY A 170 2.71 -0.45 -3.22
N GLU A 171 1.83 -1.30 -3.71
CA GLU A 171 1.20 -1.19 -5.03
C GLU A 171 0.12 -0.10 -5.08
N ASN A 172 -0.41 0.32 -3.92
CA ASN A 172 -1.57 1.21 -3.78
C ASN A 172 -1.20 2.56 -3.15
N ALA A 173 -0.09 3.17 -3.58
CA ALA A 173 0.45 4.38 -2.96
C ALA A 173 -0.32 5.65 -3.34
N GLU A 174 -0.81 5.73 -4.59
CA GLU A 174 -1.51 6.89 -5.16
C GLU A 174 -2.82 6.47 -5.84
N GLU A 175 -3.80 7.36 -5.77
CA GLU A 175 -5.11 7.20 -6.40
C GLU A 175 -4.99 7.30 -7.93
N VAL A 176 -5.74 6.46 -8.65
CA VAL A 176 -5.90 6.60 -10.10
C VAL A 176 -7.19 7.38 -10.37
N VAL A 177 -7.06 8.65 -10.75
CA VAL A 177 -8.19 9.48 -11.15
C VAL A 177 -8.27 9.51 -12.68
N PRO A 178 -9.30 8.92 -13.28
CA PRO A 178 -9.44 8.92 -14.75
C PRO A 178 -9.76 10.31 -15.25
N ARG A 179 -9.33 10.60 -16.47
CA ARG A 179 -9.78 11.80 -17.20
C ARG A 179 -11.12 11.50 -17.85
N ILE A 180 -12.18 12.15 -17.37
CA ILE A 180 -13.54 12.04 -17.89
C ILE A 180 -13.92 13.40 -18.48
N GLU A 181 -14.45 13.44 -19.71
CA GLU A 181 -14.90 14.68 -20.33
C GLU A 181 -15.98 15.35 -19.49
N GLY A 182 -15.88 16.65 -19.25
CA GLY A 182 -16.82 17.42 -18.46
C GLY A 182 -16.70 17.22 -16.94
N MET A 183 -15.62 16.59 -16.44
CA MET A 183 -15.46 16.33 -15.01
C MET A 183 -15.49 17.60 -14.15
N GLY A 184 -14.94 18.72 -14.66
CA GLY A 184 -15.00 20.03 -13.99
C GLY A 184 -16.37 20.72 -14.06
N GLU A 185 -17.29 20.24 -14.90
CA GLU A 185 -18.66 20.77 -15.00
C GLU A 185 -19.62 20.12 -14.00
N PHE A 186 -19.26 18.97 -13.43
CA PHE A 186 -20.13 18.26 -12.51
C PHE A 186 -20.24 18.99 -11.16
N SER A 187 -21.46 19.33 -10.76
CA SER A 187 -21.72 20.17 -9.58
C SER A 187 -21.69 19.39 -8.27
N GLY A 188 -21.81 18.07 -8.29
CA GLY A 188 -21.75 17.21 -7.11
C GLY A 188 -20.31 16.87 -6.70
N PRO A 189 -20.11 16.29 -5.51
CA PRO A 189 -18.79 15.80 -5.13
C PRO A 189 -18.37 14.62 -6.02
N ILE A 190 -17.09 14.66 -6.44
CA ILE A 190 -16.39 13.53 -7.07
C ILE A 190 -15.29 13.13 -6.11
N VAL A 191 -15.42 11.98 -5.47
CA VAL A 191 -14.49 11.50 -4.46
C VAL A 191 -13.89 10.15 -4.87
N HIS A 192 -12.61 9.94 -4.59
CA HIS A 192 -12.00 8.62 -4.74
C HIS A 192 -12.30 7.74 -3.51
N THR A 193 -12.36 6.41 -3.68
CA THR A 193 -12.62 5.46 -2.57
C THR A 193 -11.65 5.59 -1.39
N SER A 194 -10.47 6.17 -1.59
CA SER A 194 -9.52 6.50 -0.52
C SER A 194 -10.03 7.55 0.46
N LYS A 195 -10.96 8.42 0.03
CA LYS A 195 -11.59 9.46 0.84
C LYS A 195 -12.98 9.08 1.31
N TYR A 196 -13.57 8.05 0.72
CA TYR A 196 -14.84 7.50 1.15
C TYR A 196 -14.69 6.76 2.48
N LYS A 197 -15.59 6.99 3.44
CA LYS A 197 -15.60 6.32 4.75
C LYS A 197 -16.84 5.47 4.97
N THR A 198 -18.00 6.04 4.75
CA THR A 198 -19.30 5.40 4.99
C THR A 198 -20.36 5.92 4.03
N GLY A 199 -21.39 5.12 3.79
CA GLY A 199 -22.54 5.52 2.99
C GLY A 199 -23.45 6.58 3.65
N GLU A 200 -23.29 6.81 4.94
CA GLU A 200 -24.13 7.75 5.72
C GLU A 200 -24.16 9.16 5.13
N GLU A 201 -23.01 9.67 4.65
CA GLU A 201 -22.91 11.00 4.01
C GLU A 201 -23.74 11.11 2.72
N PHE A 202 -24.15 9.99 2.16
CA PHE A 202 -24.86 9.87 0.88
C PHE A 202 -26.32 9.41 1.03
N CYS A 203 -26.87 9.34 2.25
CA CYS A 203 -28.27 8.96 2.50
C CYS A 203 -29.23 9.73 1.60
N GLY A 204 -30.17 9.06 0.95
CA GLY A 204 -31.13 9.61 0.00
C GLY A 204 -30.58 10.08 -1.35
N LYS A 205 -29.26 10.10 -1.55
CA LYS A 205 -28.62 10.60 -2.77
C LYS A 205 -28.49 9.50 -3.83
N ARG A 206 -28.56 9.91 -5.10
CA ARG A 206 -28.22 9.06 -6.25
C ARG A 206 -26.70 9.13 -6.48
N VAL A 207 -26.02 8.03 -6.25
CA VAL A 207 -24.55 7.95 -6.26
C VAL A 207 -24.08 7.03 -7.36
N LEU A 208 -23.20 7.55 -8.24
CA LEU A 208 -22.56 6.77 -9.27
C LEU A 208 -21.19 6.27 -8.81
N VAL A 209 -21.02 4.96 -8.70
CA VAL A 209 -19.73 4.33 -8.38
C VAL A 209 -19.05 3.90 -9.68
N VAL A 210 -17.84 4.39 -9.93
CA VAL A 210 -17.09 4.15 -11.17
C VAL A 210 -16.03 3.08 -10.92
N GLY A 211 -16.25 1.89 -11.49
CA GLY A 211 -15.33 0.75 -11.42
C GLY A 211 -15.92 -0.43 -10.63
N CYS A 212 -15.87 -1.61 -11.25
CA CYS A 212 -16.42 -2.86 -10.75
C CYS A 212 -15.31 -3.80 -10.23
N GLY A 213 -14.48 -3.30 -9.32
CA GLY A 213 -13.58 -4.12 -8.50
C GLY A 213 -14.21 -4.45 -7.14
N ASN A 214 -13.46 -5.12 -6.25
CA ASN A 214 -13.95 -5.40 -4.88
C ASN A 214 -14.43 -4.11 -4.19
N SER A 215 -13.63 -3.03 -4.24
CA SER A 215 -14.01 -1.75 -3.62
C SER A 215 -15.29 -1.16 -4.22
N GLY A 216 -15.48 -1.20 -5.54
CA GLY A 216 -16.70 -0.67 -6.16
C GLY A 216 -17.95 -1.42 -5.76
N MET A 217 -17.88 -2.75 -5.74
CA MET A 217 -18.98 -3.61 -5.30
C MET A 217 -19.31 -3.38 -3.82
N GLU A 218 -18.29 -3.33 -2.96
CA GLU A 218 -18.50 -3.11 -1.51
C GLU A 218 -19.02 -1.72 -1.20
N VAL A 219 -18.54 -0.67 -1.88
CA VAL A 219 -19.04 0.70 -1.73
C VAL A 219 -20.51 0.79 -2.17
N CYS A 220 -20.90 0.14 -3.27
CA CYS A 220 -22.31 0.08 -3.67
C CYS A 220 -23.18 -0.58 -2.60
N LEU A 221 -22.71 -1.68 -2.01
CA LEU A 221 -23.44 -2.35 -0.93
C LEU A 221 -23.52 -1.52 0.34
N ASP A 222 -22.45 -0.78 0.66
CA ASP A 222 -22.43 0.13 1.79
C ASP A 222 -23.40 1.31 1.60
N LEU A 223 -23.38 1.95 0.44
CA LEU A 223 -24.31 3.01 0.07
C LEU A 223 -25.77 2.53 0.17
N TYR A 224 -26.08 1.34 -0.35
CA TYR A 224 -27.41 0.75 -0.25
C TYR A 224 -27.85 0.54 1.21
N ASN A 225 -26.96 0.07 2.08
CA ASN A 225 -27.25 -0.15 3.49
C ASN A 225 -27.51 1.14 4.28
N TYR A 226 -27.11 2.29 3.75
CA TYR A 226 -27.35 3.63 4.29
C TYR A 226 -28.40 4.41 3.47
N ASP A 227 -29.33 3.70 2.82
CA ASP A 227 -30.46 4.29 2.08
C ASP A 227 -30.07 5.26 0.95
N ALA A 228 -28.84 5.18 0.43
CA ALA A 228 -28.49 5.82 -0.83
C ALA A 228 -29.00 5.00 -2.02
N GLN A 229 -29.02 5.60 -3.21
CA GLN A 229 -29.40 4.96 -4.47
C GLN A 229 -28.15 4.73 -5.33
N PRO A 230 -27.38 3.66 -5.09
CA PRO A 230 -26.15 3.42 -5.83
C PRO A 230 -26.41 2.92 -7.25
N SER A 231 -25.52 3.34 -8.14
CA SER A 231 -25.41 2.80 -9.50
C SER A 231 -23.94 2.50 -9.78
N LEU A 232 -23.66 1.45 -10.53
CA LEU A 232 -22.31 0.95 -10.77
C LEU A 232 -21.93 1.06 -12.24
N VAL A 233 -20.80 1.68 -12.56
CA VAL A 233 -20.23 1.71 -13.91
C VAL A 233 -19.34 0.50 -14.13
N VAL A 234 -19.68 -0.29 -15.12
CA VAL A 234 -18.91 -1.46 -15.56
C VAL A 234 -18.44 -1.23 -16.99
N ARG A 235 -17.16 -0.90 -17.13
CA ARG A 235 -16.56 -0.61 -18.45
C ARG A 235 -16.07 -1.88 -19.14
N ASP A 236 -15.41 -2.74 -18.37
CA ASP A 236 -14.74 -3.95 -18.86
C ASP A 236 -15.40 -5.21 -18.30
N SER A 237 -15.05 -6.35 -18.88
CA SER A 237 -15.46 -7.65 -18.36
C SER A 237 -14.82 -7.95 -16.99
N VAL A 238 -15.55 -8.64 -16.12
CA VAL A 238 -15.14 -8.94 -14.76
C VAL A 238 -15.57 -10.35 -14.33
N HIS A 239 -14.69 -11.07 -13.65
CA HIS A 239 -15.10 -12.30 -12.94
C HIS A 239 -15.64 -11.93 -11.57
N VAL A 240 -16.90 -12.28 -11.32
CA VAL A 240 -17.52 -12.25 -10.00
C VAL A 240 -17.63 -13.69 -9.51
N LEU A 241 -17.02 -13.98 -8.36
CA LEU A 241 -17.04 -15.28 -7.71
C LEU A 241 -17.64 -15.12 -6.31
N PRO A 242 -18.33 -16.12 -5.77
CA PRO A 242 -18.74 -16.07 -4.36
C PRO A 242 -17.51 -16.09 -3.46
N GLN A 243 -17.58 -15.40 -2.33
CA GLN A 243 -16.48 -15.37 -1.35
C GLN A 243 -16.20 -16.77 -0.80
N GLU A 244 -17.25 -17.57 -0.65
CA GLU A 244 -17.17 -18.96 -0.18
C GLU A 244 -17.86 -19.92 -1.15
N MET A 245 -17.28 -21.09 -1.33
CA MET A 245 -17.82 -22.21 -2.10
C MET A 245 -17.73 -23.50 -1.27
N LEU A 246 -18.78 -24.28 -1.23
CA LEU A 246 -18.81 -25.57 -0.53
C LEU A 246 -18.37 -25.48 0.95
N GLY A 247 -18.76 -24.40 1.64
CA GLY A 247 -18.41 -24.16 3.04
C GLY A 247 -16.92 -23.78 3.28
N ARG A 248 -16.18 -23.46 2.22
CA ARG A 248 -14.78 -23.01 2.29
C ARG A 248 -14.59 -21.72 1.51
N SER A 249 -13.58 -20.93 1.89
CA SER A 249 -13.24 -19.76 1.09
C SER A 249 -12.87 -20.16 -0.33
N THR A 250 -13.39 -19.45 -1.32
CA THR A 250 -13.07 -19.66 -2.75
C THR A 250 -11.57 -19.62 -3.01
N PHE A 251 -10.85 -18.70 -2.35
CA PHE A 251 -9.40 -18.62 -2.45
C PHE A 251 -8.72 -19.87 -1.86
N GLY A 252 -9.09 -20.28 -0.65
CA GLY A 252 -8.51 -21.46 0.01
C GLY A 252 -8.77 -22.75 -0.79
N LEU A 253 -10.00 -22.89 -1.33
CA LEU A 253 -10.35 -24.00 -2.21
C LEU A 253 -9.52 -24.00 -3.49
N SER A 254 -9.35 -22.85 -4.12
CA SER A 254 -8.50 -22.67 -5.31
C SER A 254 -7.06 -23.10 -5.05
N MET A 255 -6.47 -22.63 -3.93
CA MET A 255 -5.10 -22.96 -3.55
C MET A 255 -4.93 -24.45 -3.24
N TRP A 256 -5.95 -25.09 -2.65
CA TRP A 256 -5.95 -26.53 -2.40
C TRP A 256 -6.03 -27.33 -3.70
N LEU A 257 -6.95 -26.97 -4.61
CA LEU A 257 -7.09 -27.62 -5.91
C LEU A 257 -5.84 -27.50 -6.77
N LEU A 258 -5.17 -26.34 -6.77
CA LEU A 258 -3.93 -26.12 -7.53
C LEU A 258 -2.75 -27.00 -7.10
N LYS A 259 -2.82 -27.67 -5.95
CA LYS A 259 -1.82 -28.67 -5.56
C LYS A 259 -1.90 -29.95 -6.38
N TRP A 260 -3.07 -30.26 -6.93
CA TRP A 260 -3.38 -31.53 -7.58
C TRP A 260 -3.80 -31.38 -9.03
N LEU A 261 -4.33 -30.22 -9.41
CA LEU A 261 -4.94 -30.00 -10.72
C LEU A 261 -4.25 -28.84 -11.46
N PRO A 262 -4.17 -28.92 -12.78
CA PRO A 262 -3.66 -27.81 -13.58
C PRO A 262 -4.62 -26.60 -13.52
N MET A 263 -4.08 -25.41 -13.65
CA MET A 263 -4.80 -24.13 -13.47
C MET A 263 -6.06 -24.03 -14.33
N TRP A 264 -6.01 -24.47 -15.60
CA TRP A 264 -7.16 -24.39 -16.49
C TRP A 264 -8.35 -25.22 -16.01
N LEU A 265 -8.09 -26.35 -15.33
CA LEU A 265 -9.16 -27.20 -14.78
C LEU A 265 -9.76 -26.58 -13.51
N VAL A 266 -8.91 -25.98 -12.65
CA VAL A 266 -9.37 -25.22 -11.49
C VAL A 266 -10.21 -24.01 -11.92
N ASP A 267 -9.78 -23.28 -12.95
CA ASP A 267 -10.55 -22.16 -13.50
C ASP A 267 -11.92 -22.60 -14.02
N ARG A 268 -12.00 -23.72 -14.74
CA ARG A 268 -13.29 -24.29 -15.20
C ARG A 268 -14.20 -24.66 -14.03
N PHE A 269 -13.63 -25.29 -13.02
CA PHE A 269 -14.37 -25.62 -11.80
C PHE A 269 -14.92 -24.38 -11.09
N LEU A 270 -14.09 -23.36 -10.88
CA LEU A 270 -14.52 -22.09 -10.26
C LEU A 270 -15.62 -21.40 -11.05
N LEU A 271 -15.51 -21.36 -12.37
CA LEU A 271 -16.53 -20.77 -13.24
C LEU A 271 -17.85 -21.56 -13.22
N LEU A 272 -17.79 -22.88 -13.23
CA LEU A 272 -18.98 -23.75 -13.12
C LEU A 272 -19.68 -23.52 -11.78
N MET A 273 -18.95 -23.59 -10.66
CA MET A 273 -19.51 -23.38 -9.33
C MET A 273 -20.05 -21.96 -9.17
N SER A 274 -19.33 -20.95 -9.68
CA SER A 274 -19.84 -19.59 -9.68
C SER A 274 -21.14 -19.43 -10.48
N ARG A 275 -21.27 -20.12 -11.62
CA ARG A 275 -22.50 -20.09 -12.41
C ARG A 275 -23.67 -20.77 -11.69
N LEU A 276 -23.42 -21.88 -11.00
CA LEU A 276 -24.44 -22.57 -10.20
C LEU A 276 -24.91 -21.73 -9.00
N MET A 277 -23.98 -21.05 -8.32
CA MET A 277 -24.31 -20.29 -7.11
C MET A 277 -24.82 -18.87 -7.41
N LEU A 278 -24.22 -18.17 -8.38
CA LEU A 278 -24.52 -16.76 -8.68
C LEU A 278 -25.33 -16.59 -9.98
N GLY A 279 -25.63 -17.65 -10.71
CA GLY A 279 -26.34 -17.59 -12.00
C GLY A 279 -25.50 -16.98 -13.11
N ASP A 280 -26.19 -16.57 -14.18
CA ASP A 280 -25.55 -15.91 -15.33
C ASP A 280 -25.41 -14.39 -15.06
N THR A 281 -24.20 -13.97 -14.70
CA THR A 281 -23.91 -12.57 -14.41
C THR A 281 -23.94 -11.65 -15.65
N ALA A 282 -23.85 -12.21 -16.86
CA ALA A 282 -23.93 -11.44 -18.10
C ALA A 282 -25.30 -10.78 -18.28
N GLN A 283 -26.38 -11.45 -17.85
CA GLN A 283 -27.74 -10.90 -17.86
C GLN A 283 -27.91 -9.67 -16.96
N LEU A 284 -27.00 -9.51 -16.00
CA LEU A 284 -26.97 -8.37 -15.09
C LEU A 284 -26.00 -7.26 -15.55
N GLY A 285 -25.45 -7.36 -16.77
CA GLY A 285 -24.48 -6.42 -17.29
C GLY A 285 -23.03 -6.67 -16.85
N LEU A 286 -22.76 -7.81 -16.20
CA LEU A 286 -21.43 -8.21 -15.70
C LEU A 286 -20.89 -9.35 -16.57
N THR A 287 -20.41 -9.01 -17.76
CA THR A 287 -19.83 -9.99 -18.70
C THR A 287 -18.51 -10.53 -18.17
N ARG A 288 -18.27 -11.84 -18.35
CA ARG A 288 -17.05 -12.50 -17.92
C ARG A 288 -15.95 -12.41 -18.99
N PRO A 289 -14.67 -12.27 -18.59
CA PRO A 289 -13.53 -12.41 -19.49
C PRO A 289 -13.44 -13.81 -20.11
N ASN A 290 -12.79 -13.93 -21.26
CA ASN A 290 -12.55 -15.22 -21.92
C ASN A 290 -11.54 -16.10 -21.16
N LEU A 291 -10.52 -15.48 -20.54
CA LEU A 291 -9.54 -16.18 -19.70
C LEU A 291 -10.16 -16.57 -18.36
N GLY A 292 -9.75 -17.69 -17.79
CA GLY A 292 -10.15 -18.08 -16.45
C GLY A 292 -9.68 -17.10 -15.37
N PRO A 293 -10.32 -17.07 -14.18
CA PRO A 293 -10.02 -16.08 -13.14
C PRO A 293 -8.58 -16.14 -12.60
N LEU A 294 -8.01 -17.33 -12.44
CA LEU A 294 -6.63 -17.51 -11.97
C LEU A 294 -5.63 -17.21 -13.08
N GLN A 295 -5.92 -17.62 -14.31
CA GLN A 295 -5.09 -17.32 -15.47
C GLN A 295 -5.06 -15.82 -15.71
N LEU A 296 -6.22 -15.12 -15.68
CA LEU A 296 -6.31 -13.68 -15.84
C LEU A 296 -5.50 -12.94 -14.77
N LYS A 297 -5.58 -13.40 -13.51
CA LYS A 297 -4.78 -12.85 -12.41
C LYS A 297 -3.28 -13.05 -12.65
N LYS A 298 -2.87 -14.20 -13.12
CA LYS A 298 -1.46 -14.50 -13.41
C LYS A 298 -0.90 -13.62 -14.53
N GLU A 299 -1.66 -13.44 -15.62
CA GLU A 299 -1.20 -12.73 -16.81
C GLU A 299 -1.30 -11.20 -16.68
N SER A 300 -2.43 -10.70 -16.18
CA SER A 300 -2.72 -9.25 -16.15
C SER A 300 -2.68 -8.64 -14.74
N GLY A 301 -2.64 -9.45 -13.69
CA GLY A 301 -2.79 -9.00 -12.31
C GLY A 301 -4.23 -8.66 -11.90
N LYS A 302 -5.21 -8.74 -12.81
CA LYS A 302 -6.62 -8.47 -12.50
C LYS A 302 -7.16 -9.55 -11.58
N THR A 303 -7.58 -9.14 -10.37
CA THR A 303 -8.15 -10.04 -9.36
C THR A 303 -9.65 -10.20 -9.61
N PRO A 304 -10.21 -11.41 -9.53
CA PRO A 304 -11.66 -11.59 -9.54
C PRO A 304 -12.28 -10.88 -8.34
N VAL A 305 -13.49 -10.40 -8.53
CA VAL A 305 -14.31 -9.82 -7.45
C VAL A 305 -14.89 -10.95 -6.62
N LEU A 306 -14.77 -10.85 -5.30
CA LEU A 306 -15.41 -11.76 -4.37
C LEU A 306 -16.72 -11.12 -3.88
N ASP A 307 -17.84 -11.64 -4.35
CA ASP A 307 -19.16 -11.11 -3.97
C ASP A 307 -19.50 -11.42 -2.52
N ILE A 308 -19.95 -10.37 -1.82
CA ILE A 308 -20.38 -10.43 -0.42
C ILE A 308 -21.84 -9.97 -0.26
N GLY A 309 -22.66 -10.07 -1.34
CA GLY A 309 -24.08 -9.73 -1.36
C GLY A 309 -24.45 -8.58 -2.29
N THR A 310 -23.50 -7.93 -2.96
CA THR A 310 -23.78 -6.85 -3.91
C THR A 310 -24.54 -7.37 -5.13
N LEU A 311 -24.23 -8.56 -5.61
CA LEU A 311 -24.87 -9.14 -6.78
C LEU A 311 -26.37 -9.39 -6.57
N GLU A 312 -26.78 -9.70 -5.36
CA GLU A 312 -28.21 -9.81 -4.99
C GLU A 312 -28.92 -8.46 -5.17
N LYS A 313 -28.29 -7.36 -4.76
CA LYS A 313 -28.86 -6.01 -4.87
C LYS A 313 -28.89 -5.51 -6.32
N ILE A 314 -27.96 -5.96 -7.16
CA ILE A 314 -28.01 -5.75 -8.60
C ILE A 314 -29.18 -6.52 -9.20
N ARG A 315 -29.35 -7.79 -8.85
CA ARG A 315 -30.43 -8.66 -9.36
C ARG A 315 -31.81 -8.14 -8.99
N SER A 316 -31.97 -7.63 -7.78
CA SER A 316 -33.23 -7.03 -7.30
C SER A 316 -33.47 -5.60 -7.81
N GLY A 317 -32.56 -5.05 -8.64
CA GLY A 317 -32.70 -3.72 -9.24
C GLY A 317 -32.39 -2.54 -8.32
N HIS A 318 -31.96 -2.80 -7.08
CA HIS A 318 -31.56 -1.74 -6.15
C HIS A 318 -30.22 -1.07 -6.54
N ILE A 319 -29.34 -1.81 -7.21
CA ILE A 319 -28.11 -1.28 -7.78
C ILE A 319 -28.19 -1.41 -9.29
N LYS A 320 -28.22 -0.28 -10.00
CA LYS A 320 -28.29 -0.24 -11.46
C LYS A 320 -26.89 -0.34 -12.07
N ILE A 321 -26.77 -1.05 -13.18
CA ILE A 321 -25.54 -1.15 -13.96
C ILE A 321 -25.57 -0.22 -15.15
N PHE A 322 -24.46 0.51 -15.35
CA PHE A 322 -24.24 1.38 -16.50
C PHE A 322 -22.94 1.00 -17.21
N SER A 323 -22.90 1.27 -18.52
CA SER A 323 -21.70 1.18 -19.34
C SER A 323 -20.67 2.26 -18.97
N GLY A 324 -19.55 2.33 -19.68
CA GLY A 324 -18.56 3.40 -19.49
C GLY A 324 -19.16 4.80 -19.62
N ILE A 325 -18.62 5.75 -18.87
CA ILE A 325 -19.00 7.17 -18.95
C ILE A 325 -18.41 7.76 -20.22
N LYS A 326 -19.27 8.44 -21.01
CA LYS A 326 -18.87 9.23 -22.17
C LYS A 326 -18.52 10.66 -21.76
N ARG A 327 -19.44 11.31 -21.01
CA ARG A 327 -19.30 12.72 -20.63
C ARG A 327 -20.07 13.02 -19.33
N LEU A 328 -19.55 13.97 -18.55
CA LEU A 328 -20.22 14.59 -17.41
C LEU A 328 -20.74 15.98 -17.79
N LYS A 329 -21.89 16.35 -17.25
CA LYS A 329 -22.47 17.70 -17.28
C LYS A 329 -22.87 18.07 -15.84
N ARG A 330 -23.42 19.26 -15.62
CA ARG A 330 -23.70 19.81 -14.30
C ARG A 330 -24.23 18.81 -13.25
N ARG A 331 -25.25 18.01 -13.56
CA ARG A 331 -25.77 16.91 -12.70
C ARG A 331 -26.04 15.63 -13.48
N THR A 332 -25.67 15.62 -14.75
CA THR A 332 -26.07 14.58 -15.69
C THR A 332 -24.85 13.82 -16.17
N VAL A 333 -24.96 12.51 -16.24
CA VAL A 333 -23.94 11.61 -16.78
C VAL A 333 -24.47 11.00 -18.09
N GLU A 334 -23.73 11.16 -19.16
CA GLU A 334 -23.96 10.50 -20.45
C GLU A 334 -23.06 9.27 -20.54
N PHE A 335 -23.66 8.12 -20.83
CA PHE A 335 -22.97 6.84 -20.92
C PHE A 335 -22.68 6.45 -22.37
N LEU A 336 -21.76 5.50 -22.58
CA LEU A 336 -21.38 5.03 -23.93
C LEU A 336 -22.51 4.32 -24.68
N ASP A 337 -23.49 3.79 -23.97
CA ASP A 337 -24.69 3.16 -24.54
C ASP A 337 -25.82 4.17 -24.87
N GLY A 338 -25.55 5.46 -24.71
CA GLY A 338 -26.50 6.54 -24.99
C GLY A 338 -27.46 6.89 -23.86
N ARG A 339 -27.48 6.14 -22.76
CA ARG A 339 -28.29 6.49 -21.58
C ARG A 339 -27.78 7.79 -20.96
N VAL A 340 -28.71 8.58 -20.43
CA VAL A 340 -28.43 9.86 -19.76
C VAL A 340 -29.17 9.87 -18.43
N GLU A 341 -28.46 9.99 -17.33
CA GLU A 341 -29.02 9.95 -15.97
C GLU A 341 -28.43 11.04 -15.08
N ASN A 342 -29.21 11.42 -14.06
CA ASN A 342 -28.78 12.42 -13.09
C ASN A 342 -28.20 11.75 -11.84
N PHE A 343 -27.13 12.31 -11.31
CA PHE A 343 -26.51 11.86 -10.06
C PHE A 343 -26.18 13.06 -9.15
N ASP A 344 -26.19 12.81 -7.85
CA ASP A 344 -25.87 13.79 -6.82
C ASP A 344 -24.40 13.73 -6.43
N ALA A 345 -23.74 12.57 -6.61
CA ALA A 345 -22.34 12.34 -6.31
C ALA A 345 -21.73 11.25 -7.20
N ILE A 346 -20.41 11.28 -7.35
CA ILE A 346 -19.64 10.25 -8.04
C ILE A 346 -18.54 9.74 -7.11
N ILE A 347 -18.43 8.41 -6.97
CA ILE A 347 -17.35 7.75 -6.22
C ILE A 347 -16.46 6.99 -7.20
N LEU A 348 -15.18 7.34 -7.24
CA LEU A 348 -14.20 6.71 -8.12
C LEU A 348 -13.59 5.50 -7.41
N ALA A 349 -14.01 4.29 -7.78
CA ALA A 349 -13.43 3.01 -7.38
C ALA A 349 -12.43 2.52 -8.44
N THR A 350 -11.59 3.42 -8.91
CA THR A 350 -10.74 3.27 -10.10
C THR A 350 -9.35 2.75 -9.79
N GLY A 351 -9.12 2.36 -8.51
CA GLY A 351 -7.89 1.72 -8.06
C GLY A 351 -6.74 2.68 -7.79
N TYR A 352 -5.57 2.11 -7.67
CA TYR A 352 -4.36 2.80 -7.24
C TYR A 352 -3.18 2.44 -8.14
N LYS A 353 -2.08 3.18 -8.01
CA LYS A 353 -0.80 2.93 -8.65
C LYS A 353 0.35 3.07 -7.66
N SER A 354 1.49 2.49 -7.99
CA SER A 354 2.73 2.72 -7.26
C SER A 354 3.29 4.12 -7.54
N ASN A 355 3.95 4.72 -6.55
CA ASN A 355 4.62 6.01 -6.69
C ASN A 355 6.16 5.91 -6.72
N VAL A 356 6.71 4.71 -6.79
CA VAL A 356 8.16 4.49 -6.78
C VAL A 356 8.90 5.36 -7.80
N PRO A 357 8.43 5.52 -9.06
CA PRO A 357 9.13 6.34 -10.05
C PRO A 357 9.23 7.83 -9.71
N THR A 358 8.46 8.32 -8.75
CA THR A 358 8.48 9.76 -8.39
C THR A 358 9.63 10.14 -7.48
N TRP A 359 10.19 9.19 -6.74
CA TRP A 359 11.23 9.45 -5.74
C TRP A 359 12.48 8.57 -5.86
N LEU A 360 12.38 7.34 -6.43
CA LEU A 360 13.53 6.47 -6.66
C LEU A 360 14.21 6.85 -7.98
N LYS A 361 15.48 7.24 -7.93
CA LYS A 361 16.25 7.68 -9.10
C LYS A 361 16.84 6.52 -9.92
N GLU A 362 16.75 5.30 -9.40
CA GLU A 362 17.20 4.10 -10.09
C GLU A 362 16.09 3.63 -11.05
N THR A 363 16.40 3.40 -12.32
CA THR A 363 15.42 3.11 -13.39
C THR A 363 15.56 1.70 -13.98
N SER A 364 16.63 0.96 -13.66
CA SER A 364 16.87 -0.36 -14.25
C SER A 364 15.98 -1.44 -13.62
N PHE A 365 15.69 -1.31 -12.33
CA PHE A 365 14.96 -2.31 -11.56
C PHE A 365 13.44 -2.10 -11.59
N PHE A 366 12.98 -0.85 -11.38
CA PHE A 366 11.56 -0.51 -11.45
C PHE A 366 11.15 0.04 -12.82
N SER A 367 9.94 -0.27 -13.24
CA SER A 367 9.31 0.27 -14.45
C SER A 367 8.80 1.70 -14.18
N GLU A 368 9.15 2.63 -15.03
CA GLU A 368 8.64 4.01 -14.97
C GLU A 368 7.13 4.09 -15.26
N LYS A 369 6.60 3.12 -16.00
CA LYS A 369 5.19 3.10 -16.41
C LYS A 369 4.24 2.84 -15.26
N ASP A 370 4.56 1.88 -14.39
CA ASP A 370 3.65 1.39 -13.36
C ASP A 370 4.28 1.29 -11.97
N GLY A 371 5.60 1.51 -11.85
CA GLY A 371 6.34 1.46 -10.60
C GLY A 371 6.43 0.07 -9.99
N PHE A 372 6.31 -0.98 -10.83
CA PHE A 372 6.58 -2.36 -10.42
C PHE A 372 7.99 -2.78 -10.82
N PRO A 373 8.58 -3.78 -10.15
CA PRO A 373 9.80 -4.41 -10.62
C PRO A 373 9.61 -4.95 -12.05
N ARG A 374 10.61 -4.72 -12.92
CA ARG A 374 10.57 -5.17 -14.34
C ARG A 374 10.54 -6.69 -14.44
N LYS A 375 11.21 -7.39 -13.52
CA LYS A 375 11.09 -8.84 -13.38
C LYS A 375 9.84 -9.17 -12.57
N PRO A 376 8.93 -10.02 -13.09
CA PRO A 376 7.76 -10.42 -12.32
C PRO A 376 8.14 -11.36 -11.17
N PHE A 377 7.20 -11.59 -10.25
CA PHE A 377 7.34 -12.66 -9.26
C PHE A 377 7.64 -14.01 -9.95
N PRO A 378 8.59 -14.82 -9.44
CA PRO A 378 9.23 -14.73 -8.11
C PRO A 378 10.52 -13.91 -8.04
N ASP A 379 11.00 -13.29 -9.12
CA ASP A 379 12.36 -12.73 -9.23
C ASP A 379 12.43 -11.21 -9.06
N GLY A 380 11.29 -10.54 -8.84
CA GLY A 380 11.18 -9.09 -8.73
C GLY A 380 11.49 -8.52 -7.34
N TRP A 381 12.14 -9.26 -6.44
CA TRP A 381 12.41 -8.82 -5.08
C TRP A 381 13.81 -8.20 -4.88
N LYS A 382 14.75 -8.47 -5.80
CA LYS A 382 16.15 -8.04 -5.68
C LYS A 382 16.61 -7.30 -6.93
N GLY A 383 17.11 -6.08 -6.74
CA GLY A 383 17.79 -5.25 -7.71
C GLY A 383 19.31 -5.25 -7.50
N GLU A 384 19.98 -4.23 -8.07
CA GLU A 384 21.42 -4.04 -7.95
C GLU A 384 21.74 -3.14 -6.74
N ASN A 385 23.02 -3.09 -6.35
CA ASN A 385 23.56 -2.18 -5.34
C ASN A 385 22.82 -2.21 -3.98
N GLY A 386 22.28 -3.37 -3.58
CA GLY A 386 21.56 -3.48 -2.32
C GLY A 386 20.14 -2.89 -2.34
N LEU A 387 19.54 -2.77 -3.52
CA LEU A 387 18.14 -2.38 -3.69
C LEU A 387 17.23 -3.60 -3.65
N TYR A 388 16.15 -3.52 -2.89
CA TYR A 388 15.15 -4.58 -2.75
C TYR A 388 13.73 -4.03 -2.86
N ALA A 389 12.81 -4.89 -3.30
CA ALA A 389 11.37 -4.60 -3.36
C ALA A 389 10.59 -5.66 -2.60
N VAL A 390 9.70 -5.25 -1.70
CA VAL A 390 8.84 -6.14 -0.92
C VAL A 390 7.37 -5.80 -1.14
N GLY A 391 6.57 -6.82 -1.51
CA GLY A 391 5.13 -6.68 -1.67
C GLY A 391 4.67 -6.15 -3.03
N PHE A 392 5.52 -6.20 -4.07
CA PHE A 392 5.17 -5.87 -5.45
C PHE A 392 4.88 -7.13 -6.28
N THR A 393 4.22 -8.11 -5.66
CA THR A 393 4.08 -9.46 -6.23
C THR A 393 2.75 -9.70 -6.95
N LYS A 394 1.79 -8.79 -6.82
CA LYS A 394 0.37 -8.97 -7.20
C LYS A 394 -0.29 -10.20 -6.52
N ARG A 395 0.30 -10.67 -5.40
CA ARG A 395 -0.15 -11.83 -4.61
C ARG A 395 -0.58 -11.45 -3.19
N GLY A 396 -0.77 -10.14 -2.95
CA GLY A 396 -1.17 -9.60 -1.66
C GLY A 396 -0.15 -9.92 -0.54
N LEU A 397 -0.64 -10.08 0.68
CA LEU A 397 0.19 -10.25 1.88
C LEU A 397 1.02 -11.54 1.89
N LEU A 398 0.50 -12.61 1.27
CA LEU A 398 1.25 -13.86 1.12
C LEU A 398 2.53 -13.64 0.31
N GLY A 399 2.45 -12.90 -0.81
CA GLY A 399 3.61 -12.55 -1.62
C GLY A 399 4.59 -11.65 -0.88
N ALA A 400 4.09 -10.67 -0.14
CA ALA A 400 4.91 -9.78 0.70
C ALA A 400 5.69 -10.56 1.77
N SER A 401 5.05 -11.54 2.42
CA SER A 401 5.70 -12.42 3.40
C SER A 401 6.81 -13.29 2.79
N MET A 402 6.62 -13.73 1.53
CA MET A 402 7.66 -14.50 0.81
C MET A 402 8.87 -13.63 0.47
N ASP A 403 8.64 -12.42 -0.07
CA ASP A 403 9.70 -11.47 -0.38
C ASP A 403 10.47 -11.06 0.88
N ALA A 404 9.77 -10.77 1.98
CA ALA A 404 10.38 -10.38 3.25
C ALA A 404 11.38 -11.42 3.77
N LYS A 405 11.03 -12.71 3.68
CA LYS A 405 11.92 -13.81 4.08
C LYS A 405 13.17 -13.90 3.20
N ARG A 406 13.01 -13.80 1.87
CA ARG A 406 14.11 -13.83 0.90
C ARG A 406 15.07 -12.66 1.07
N ILE A 407 14.52 -11.45 1.22
CA ILE A 407 15.30 -10.23 1.46
C ILE A 407 16.09 -10.34 2.75
N ALA A 408 15.46 -10.78 3.83
CA ALA A 408 16.13 -10.95 5.11
C ALA A 408 17.21 -12.03 5.04
N GLU A 409 17.03 -13.08 4.26
CA GLU A 409 18.04 -14.11 4.02
C GLU A 409 19.26 -13.57 3.30
N ASP A 410 19.05 -12.88 2.18
CA ASP A 410 20.12 -12.32 1.36
C ASP A 410 20.91 -11.22 2.10
N ILE A 411 20.21 -10.27 2.74
CA ILE A 411 20.86 -9.22 3.55
C ILE A 411 21.56 -9.83 4.78
N GLY A 412 20.94 -10.83 5.43
CA GLY A 412 21.52 -11.51 6.57
C GLY A 412 22.85 -12.20 6.24
N HIS A 413 22.94 -12.84 5.08
CA HIS A 413 24.20 -13.41 4.59
C HIS A 413 25.27 -12.34 4.37
N GLN A 414 24.91 -11.24 3.71
CA GLN A 414 25.84 -10.12 3.48
C GLN A 414 26.28 -9.45 4.80
N TRP A 415 25.34 -9.27 5.74
CA TRP A 415 25.61 -8.71 7.06
C TRP A 415 26.59 -9.56 7.85
N ASN A 416 26.39 -10.88 7.85
CA ASN A 416 27.25 -11.82 8.57
C ASN A 416 28.65 -11.98 7.94
N ALA A 417 28.77 -11.76 6.64
CA ALA A 417 30.06 -11.75 5.96
C ALA A 417 30.90 -10.49 6.21
N MET A 418 30.30 -9.43 6.81
CA MET A 418 31.08 -8.22 7.15
C MET A 418 32.01 -8.46 8.35
N PRO A 419 33.23 -7.92 8.31
CA PRO A 419 34.11 -7.89 9.47
C PRO A 419 33.44 -7.21 10.67
N ASN A 420 33.66 -7.74 11.88
CA ASN A 420 33.03 -7.26 13.12
C ASN A 420 33.33 -5.76 13.40
N ASN A 421 34.48 -5.26 13.01
CA ASN A 421 34.87 -3.86 13.14
C ASN A 421 34.10 -2.89 12.22
N LEU A 422 33.44 -3.41 11.18
CA LEU A 422 32.54 -2.66 10.28
C LEU A 422 31.06 -2.81 10.65
N ARG A 423 30.74 -3.68 11.61
CA ARG A 423 29.40 -3.76 12.22
C ARG A 423 29.36 -2.75 13.36
N PRO A 424 28.64 -1.62 13.23
CA PRO A 424 28.57 -0.67 14.33
C PRO A 424 27.99 -1.35 15.57
N SER A 425 28.64 -1.17 16.69
CA SER A 425 28.14 -1.68 17.97
C SER A 425 26.81 -0.96 18.28
N ILE A 426 25.73 -1.73 18.32
CA ILE A 426 24.35 -1.29 18.49
C ILE A 426 24.08 -0.68 19.89
N MET A 427 25.09 -0.60 20.78
CA MET A 427 24.86 -0.44 22.22
C MET A 427 24.72 0.98 22.78
N HIS A 428 24.77 2.07 22.03
CA HIS A 428 24.79 3.38 22.73
C HIS A 428 23.84 4.49 22.27
N HIS A 429 22.86 4.24 21.39
CA HIS A 429 21.97 5.38 20.97
C HIS A 429 20.45 5.18 21.17
N CYS A 430 19.99 4.07 21.76
CA CYS A 430 18.54 3.85 21.99
C CYS A 430 18.03 4.30 23.37
N HIS A 431 18.85 4.91 24.25
CA HIS A 431 18.42 5.19 25.64
C HIS A 431 17.94 6.62 25.92
N ASN A 432 18.00 7.56 24.97
CA ASN A 432 17.69 8.96 25.27
C ASN A 432 16.42 9.55 24.62
N HIS A 433 15.54 8.77 23.98
CA HIS A 433 14.32 9.33 23.39
C HIS A 433 13.00 8.60 23.71
N CYS A 434 12.96 7.82 24.79
CA CYS A 434 11.71 7.21 25.28
C CYS A 434 11.36 7.68 26.70
N HIS A 435 11.25 8.98 26.91
CA HIS A 435 10.50 9.51 28.07
C HIS A 435 9.75 10.77 27.68
N SER A 436 8.45 10.65 27.72
CA SER A 436 7.39 11.63 27.83
C SER A 436 6.32 11.58 26.73
N HIS A 437 5.40 10.66 26.88
CA HIS A 437 3.98 10.96 26.68
C HIS A 437 3.16 10.07 27.59
N GLU A 438 2.90 10.60 28.80
CA GLU A 438 1.89 10.08 29.70
C GLU A 438 0.53 10.09 29.01
N PHE A 439 -0.09 8.94 28.92
CA PHE A 439 -1.51 8.80 28.67
C PHE A 439 -2.27 9.39 29.86
N ARG A 440 -2.88 10.57 29.69
CA ARG A 440 -4.00 10.99 30.51
C ARG A 440 -5.30 10.46 29.94
N LYS A 441 -6.09 9.89 30.83
CA LYS A 441 -7.41 9.24 30.69
C LYS A 441 -8.39 9.95 29.78
#